data_a90e947c987194340f3bbac86367ae79
#
_entry.id   a90e947c987194340f3bbac86367ae79
#
_cell.length_a   1.000
_cell.length_b   1.000
_cell.length_c   1.000
_cell.angle_alpha   90.00
_cell.angle_beta   90.00
_cell.angle_gamma   90.00
#
_symmetry.space_group_name_H-M   'P 1'
#
loop_
_entity.id
_entity.type
_entity.pdbx_description
1 polymer ?
#
loop_
_entity_poly.entity_id
_entity_poly.type
_entity_poly.pdbx_seq_one_letter_code
_entity_poly.pdbx_strand_id
1 'polypeptide(L)'
;MKKPIIAASALIIPFFVATAQDTDKSKWKDVGIEFPKPMFVGTPVAAKLPNLDKSKKPRLVLKAPEGVENLALDMEVTSSDPEPIIGDLDMICDGDKDGADGSYTELGPGKQWVQVDLEEEATIYGIVVWHFHKNARAYIDVVAQLSNDPEFKEGVINVFNNDHDNSSGA
;
A
#
# COMPACT_ATOMS: atom_id res chain seq x y z
N MET A 1 -31.65 -54.07 -10.29
CA MET A 1 -32.06 -52.80 -10.92
C MET A 1 -31.45 -51.67 -10.08
N LYS A 2 -30.40 -51.02 -10.60
CA LYS A 2 -29.73 -49.91 -9.95
C LYS A 2 -30.37 -48.63 -10.44
N LYS A 3 -30.89 -47.78 -9.54
CA LYS A 3 -31.44 -46.46 -9.86
C LYS A 3 -30.29 -45.48 -10.09
N PRO A 4 -30.34 -44.60 -11.08
CA PRO A 4 -29.34 -43.58 -11.29
C PRO A 4 -29.53 -42.45 -10.26
N ILE A 5 -28.42 -42.04 -9.65
CA ILE A 5 -28.34 -40.85 -8.79
C ILE A 5 -28.17 -39.67 -9.72
N ILE A 6 -29.16 -38.77 -9.76
CA ILE A 6 -29.09 -37.49 -10.46
C ILE A 6 -28.38 -36.53 -9.52
N ALA A 7 -27.12 -36.20 -9.82
CA ALA A 7 -26.42 -35.11 -9.16
C ALA A 7 -26.95 -33.79 -9.73
N ALA A 8 -27.68 -33.04 -8.94
CA ALA A 8 -28.04 -31.67 -9.27
C ALA A 8 -26.80 -30.78 -9.04
N SER A 9 -26.18 -30.36 -10.13
CA SER A 9 -25.13 -29.34 -10.11
C SER A 9 -25.79 -27.99 -9.89
N ALA A 10 -25.67 -27.44 -8.70
CA ALA A 10 -26.07 -26.05 -8.43
C ALA A 10 -25.02 -25.14 -9.07
N LEU A 11 -25.37 -24.49 -10.17
CA LEU A 11 -24.60 -23.41 -10.77
C LEU A 11 -24.75 -22.18 -9.88
N ILE A 12 -23.78 -21.89 -9.05
CA ILE A 12 -23.69 -20.64 -8.32
C ILE A 12 -23.17 -19.60 -9.32
N ILE A 13 -24.06 -18.76 -9.82
CA ILE A 13 -23.68 -17.57 -10.58
C ILE A 13 -23.30 -16.52 -9.55
N PRO A 14 -22.03 -16.06 -9.51
CA PRO A 14 -21.67 -14.92 -8.66
C PRO A 14 -22.46 -13.70 -9.17
N PHE A 15 -23.29 -13.15 -8.31
CA PHE A 15 -24.03 -11.92 -8.60
C PHE A 15 -23.03 -10.77 -8.40
N PHE A 16 -22.41 -10.34 -9.49
CA PHE A 16 -21.58 -9.13 -9.48
C PHE A 16 -22.52 -7.93 -9.27
N VAL A 17 -22.54 -7.40 -8.07
CA VAL A 17 -23.05 -6.06 -7.84
C VAL A 17 -21.95 -5.09 -8.28
N ALA A 18 -21.97 -4.69 -9.53
CA ALA A 18 -21.21 -3.54 -9.97
C ALA A 18 -21.80 -2.31 -9.26
N THR A 19 -21.22 -1.92 -8.13
CA THR A 19 -21.49 -0.62 -7.53
C THR A 19 -20.97 0.42 -8.50
N ALA A 20 -21.87 1.29 -9.00
CA ALA A 20 -21.49 2.40 -9.85
C ALA A 20 -20.44 3.25 -9.11
N GLN A 21 -19.21 3.25 -9.61
CA GLN A 21 -18.14 4.09 -9.08
C GLN A 21 -18.62 5.54 -9.17
N ASP A 22 -18.69 6.26 -8.05
CA ASP A 22 -18.95 7.69 -8.06
C ASP A 22 -17.72 8.40 -8.63
N THR A 23 -17.72 8.60 -9.94
CA THR A 23 -16.66 9.28 -10.69
C THR A 23 -16.73 10.79 -10.56
N ASP A 24 -17.76 11.34 -9.93
CA ASP A 24 -17.92 12.78 -9.71
C ASP A 24 -17.02 13.27 -8.56
N LYS A 25 -15.78 13.54 -8.89
CA LYS A 25 -14.77 14.03 -7.93
C LYS A 25 -15.15 15.33 -7.24
N SER A 26 -16.20 16.05 -7.69
CA SER A 26 -16.66 17.27 -7.03
C SER A 26 -17.28 16.99 -5.66
N LYS A 27 -17.73 15.76 -5.43
CA LYS A 27 -18.32 15.30 -4.15
C LYS A 27 -17.31 14.66 -3.20
N TRP A 28 -16.07 14.48 -3.65
CA TRP A 28 -15.04 13.85 -2.83
C TRP A 28 -14.65 14.75 -1.68
N LYS A 29 -14.54 14.17 -0.50
CA LYS A 29 -14.15 14.84 0.74
C LYS A 29 -12.69 14.51 1.08
N ASP A 30 -12.10 15.38 1.90
CA ASP A 30 -10.81 15.12 2.53
C ASP A 30 -10.94 13.89 3.45
N VAL A 31 -10.08 12.90 3.25
CA VAL A 31 -10.03 11.69 4.09
C VAL A 31 -9.53 12.01 5.50
N GLY A 32 -8.92 13.17 5.71
CA GLY A 32 -8.49 13.62 7.04
C GLY A 32 -7.26 12.88 7.57
N ILE A 33 -6.29 12.56 6.68
CA ILE A 33 -5.08 11.86 7.12
C ILE A 33 -4.26 12.75 8.04
N GLU A 34 -4.11 12.31 9.29
CA GLU A 34 -3.22 12.93 10.25
C GLU A 34 -1.79 12.43 10.06
N PHE A 35 -0.88 13.37 9.80
CA PHE A 35 0.54 13.08 9.68
C PHE A 35 1.23 13.20 11.03
N PRO A 36 2.17 12.29 11.36
CA PRO A 36 2.98 12.43 12.56
C PRO A 36 3.80 13.74 12.50
N LYS A 37 4.10 14.32 13.65
CA LYS A 37 4.95 15.51 13.71
C LYS A 37 6.36 15.15 13.23
N PRO A 38 6.90 15.88 12.24
CA PRO A 38 8.25 15.60 11.80
C PRO A 38 9.24 15.84 12.93
N MET A 39 10.15 14.90 13.16
CA MET A 39 11.22 15.04 14.15
C MET A 39 12.24 16.12 13.73
N PHE A 40 12.34 16.37 12.43
CA PHE A 40 13.28 17.32 11.85
C PHE A 40 12.60 18.16 10.77
N VAL A 41 13.04 19.41 10.63
CA VAL A 41 12.68 20.23 9.47
C VAL A 41 13.79 20.03 8.42
N GLY A 42 13.56 19.13 7.48
CA GLY A 42 14.54 18.75 6.45
C GLY A 42 15.55 17.70 6.93
N THR A 43 16.52 17.37 6.09
CA THR A 43 17.63 16.50 6.45
C THR A 43 18.72 17.30 7.17
N PRO A 44 19.24 16.83 8.33
CA PRO A 44 20.31 17.50 9.05
C PRO A 44 21.60 17.65 8.23
N VAL A 45 21.84 16.73 7.30
CA VAL A 45 22.91 16.79 6.32
C VAL A 45 22.30 16.86 4.94
N ALA A 46 22.72 17.82 4.10
CA ALA A 46 22.21 17.93 2.75
C ALA A 46 22.49 16.64 1.97
N ALA A 47 21.46 15.89 1.68
CA ALA A 47 21.55 14.71 0.84
C ALA A 47 21.86 15.13 -0.61
N LYS A 48 22.97 14.66 -1.15
CA LYS A 48 23.34 14.89 -2.56
C LYS A 48 22.77 13.76 -3.43
N LEU A 49 21.47 13.70 -3.51
CA LEU A 49 20.77 12.74 -4.37
C LEU A 49 20.36 13.43 -5.67
N PRO A 50 20.57 12.81 -6.85
CA PRO A 50 20.32 13.45 -8.15
C PRO A 50 18.86 13.81 -8.35
N ASN A 51 17.93 12.99 -7.87
CA ASN A 51 16.48 13.13 -8.08
C ASN A 51 15.71 13.55 -6.82
N LEU A 52 16.41 14.10 -5.82
CA LEU A 52 15.76 14.56 -4.59
C LEU A 52 14.74 15.67 -4.92
N ASP A 53 13.49 15.46 -4.55
CA ASP A 53 12.46 16.50 -4.66
C ASP A 53 12.78 17.64 -3.70
N LYS A 54 13.12 18.79 -4.27
CA LYS A 54 13.39 20.04 -3.56
C LYS A 54 12.19 20.98 -3.53
N SER A 55 11.05 20.52 -4.01
CA SER A 55 9.83 21.32 -4.02
C SER A 55 9.36 21.59 -2.60
N LYS A 56 8.93 22.83 -2.35
CA LYS A 56 8.25 23.22 -1.12
C LYS A 56 6.73 23.16 -1.27
N LYS A 57 6.24 22.31 -2.18
CA LYS A 57 4.81 22.15 -2.38
C LYS A 57 4.16 21.61 -1.11
N PRO A 58 2.97 22.11 -0.74
CA PRO A 58 2.21 21.51 0.35
C PRO A 58 1.91 20.04 0.01
N ARG A 59 1.80 19.21 1.01
CA ARG A 59 1.39 17.81 0.82
C ARG A 59 0.03 17.77 0.13
N LEU A 60 -0.12 16.81 -0.76
CA LEU A 60 -1.42 16.57 -1.39
C LEU A 60 -2.42 16.11 -0.33
N VAL A 61 -3.61 16.67 -0.40
CA VAL A 61 -4.75 16.24 0.40
C VAL A 61 -5.35 15.02 -0.32
N LEU A 62 -5.42 13.89 0.35
CA LEU A 62 -6.12 12.72 -0.19
C LEU A 62 -7.62 12.98 -0.11
N LYS A 63 -8.27 12.95 -1.26
CA LYS A 63 -9.73 13.06 -1.36
C LYS A 63 -10.30 11.76 -1.89
N ALA A 64 -11.45 11.37 -1.34
CA ALA A 64 -12.17 10.17 -1.75
C ALA A 64 -13.69 10.38 -1.57
N PRO A 65 -14.53 9.49 -2.11
CA PRO A 65 -15.95 9.46 -1.77
C PRO A 65 -16.19 9.31 -0.28
N GLU A 66 -17.35 9.72 0.19
CA GLU A 66 -17.75 9.50 1.59
C GLU A 66 -17.92 8.00 1.87
N GLY A 67 -17.46 7.56 3.05
CA GLY A 67 -17.60 6.16 3.48
C GLY A 67 -16.46 5.24 3.03
N VAL A 68 -15.33 5.80 2.53
CA VAL A 68 -14.12 4.99 2.31
C VAL A 68 -13.48 4.58 3.63
N GLU A 69 -12.89 3.40 3.64
CA GLU A 69 -12.27 2.78 4.80
C GLU A 69 -10.80 2.43 4.50
N ASN A 70 -10.02 2.18 5.54
CA ASN A 70 -8.68 1.63 5.42
C ASN A 70 -8.76 0.11 5.22
N LEU A 71 -8.66 -0.33 3.97
CA LEU A 71 -8.76 -1.74 3.62
C LEU A 71 -7.52 -2.56 4.02
N ALA A 72 -6.40 -1.91 4.28
CA ALA A 72 -5.16 -2.59 4.66
C ALA A 72 -5.06 -2.86 6.18
N LEU A 73 -5.99 -2.34 6.98
CA LEU A 73 -5.92 -2.50 8.44
C LEU A 73 -6.07 -3.97 8.83
N ASP A 74 -5.09 -4.49 9.59
CA ASP A 74 -5.01 -5.87 10.08
C ASP A 74 -5.02 -6.95 8.98
N MET A 75 -4.70 -6.58 7.72
CA MET A 75 -4.61 -7.52 6.61
C MET A 75 -3.31 -8.32 6.64
N GLU A 76 -3.32 -9.49 5.99
CA GLU A 76 -2.15 -10.33 5.85
C GLU A 76 -1.06 -9.63 5.04
N VAL A 77 0.15 -9.63 5.60
CA VAL A 77 1.33 -9.03 4.99
C VAL A 77 2.37 -10.10 4.69
N THR A 78 2.85 -10.12 3.47
CA THR A 78 3.99 -10.92 3.06
C THR A 78 5.13 -10.02 2.58
N SER A 79 6.35 -10.55 2.59
CA SER A 79 7.53 -9.79 2.23
C SER A 79 8.60 -10.69 1.61
N SER A 80 9.52 -10.08 0.86
CA SER A 80 10.77 -10.73 0.45
C SER A 80 11.68 -11.10 1.62
N ASP A 81 11.50 -10.46 2.76
CA ASP A 81 12.19 -10.75 4.03
C ASP A 81 11.15 -11.16 5.07
N PRO A 82 10.89 -12.47 5.24
CA PRO A 82 9.89 -12.97 6.18
C PRO A 82 10.31 -12.84 7.65
N GLU A 83 11.59 -12.56 7.92
CA GLU A 83 12.14 -12.37 9.27
C GLU A 83 12.81 -10.98 9.37
N PRO A 84 12.01 -9.91 9.53
CA PRO A 84 12.54 -8.55 9.61
C PRO A 84 13.62 -8.37 10.69
N ILE A 85 14.53 -7.41 10.48
CA ILE A 85 15.57 -7.08 11.46
C ILE A 85 14.93 -6.48 12.74
N ILE A 86 13.87 -5.69 12.57
CA ILE A 86 13.11 -5.07 13.66
C ILE A 86 11.62 -5.24 13.37
N GLY A 87 10.86 -5.56 14.42
CA GLY A 87 9.41 -5.71 14.36
C GLY A 87 8.96 -6.97 13.63
N ASP A 88 7.68 -7.04 13.41
CA ASP A 88 7.00 -8.13 12.71
C ASP A 88 6.24 -7.57 11.49
N LEU A 89 5.90 -8.42 10.51
CA LEU A 89 5.25 -7.96 9.28
C LEU A 89 3.84 -7.41 9.51
N ASP A 90 3.12 -7.90 10.50
CA ASP A 90 1.77 -7.44 10.85
C ASP A 90 1.75 -5.97 11.32
N MET A 91 2.87 -5.45 11.87
CA MET A 91 3.01 -4.04 12.22
C MET A 91 2.90 -3.08 11.03
N ILE A 92 3.02 -3.59 9.80
CA ILE A 92 2.93 -2.76 8.59
C ILE A 92 1.50 -2.27 8.36
N CYS A 93 0.50 -3.04 8.82
CA CYS A 93 -0.91 -2.77 8.61
C CYS A 93 -1.72 -2.65 9.92
N ASP A 94 -1.07 -2.55 11.08
CA ASP A 94 -1.72 -2.45 12.40
C ASP A 94 -2.37 -1.08 12.70
N GLY A 95 -2.17 -0.11 11.80
CA GLY A 95 -2.69 1.25 11.96
C GLY A 95 -1.82 2.17 12.81
N ASP A 96 -0.77 1.68 13.48
CA ASP A 96 0.20 2.51 14.20
C ASP A 96 1.18 3.17 13.21
N LYS A 97 1.34 4.47 13.34
CA LYS A 97 2.22 5.29 12.48
C LYS A 97 3.22 6.11 13.29
N ASP A 98 3.37 5.83 14.59
CA ASP A 98 4.22 6.64 15.46
C ASP A 98 5.73 6.44 15.15
N GLY A 99 6.14 5.28 14.67
CA GLY A 99 7.53 4.94 14.38
C GLY A 99 8.39 4.90 15.66
N ALA A 100 7.79 4.69 16.83
CA ALA A 100 8.50 4.43 18.08
C ALA A 100 9.16 3.05 18.04
N ASP A 101 10.09 2.80 18.98
CA ASP A 101 10.65 1.47 19.13
C ASP A 101 9.52 0.49 19.44
N GLY A 102 9.35 -0.55 18.61
CA GLY A 102 8.24 -1.50 18.67
C GLY A 102 7.01 -1.12 17.82
N SER A 103 7.05 -0.02 17.06
CA SER A 103 5.95 0.44 16.20
C SER A 103 6.37 0.54 14.73
N TYR A 104 7.38 -0.19 14.31
CA TYR A 104 7.79 -0.22 12.91
C TYR A 104 8.50 -1.51 12.55
N THR A 105 8.48 -1.83 11.28
CA THR A 105 9.18 -2.98 10.70
C THR A 105 10.40 -2.49 9.93
N GLU A 106 11.59 -3.06 10.20
CA GLU A 106 12.79 -2.84 9.41
C GLU A 106 13.19 -4.12 8.69
N LEU A 107 13.08 -4.13 7.38
CA LEU A 107 13.49 -5.22 6.51
C LEU A 107 15.01 -5.24 6.33
N GLY A 108 15.55 -6.37 5.92
CA GLY A 108 16.96 -6.53 5.60
C GLY A 108 17.45 -5.59 4.50
N PRO A 109 18.78 -5.45 4.36
CA PRO A 109 19.37 -4.56 3.38
C PRO A 109 19.15 -5.07 1.94
N GLY A 110 19.18 -4.13 1.00
CA GLY A 110 19.00 -4.42 -0.42
C GLY A 110 17.58 -4.12 -0.90
N LYS A 111 17.24 -4.65 -2.07
CA LYS A 111 15.91 -4.53 -2.63
C LYS A 111 14.95 -5.43 -1.85
N GLN A 112 13.90 -4.85 -1.33
CA GLN A 112 12.85 -5.56 -0.62
C GLN A 112 11.48 -5.20 -1.18
N TRP A 113 10.52 -6.08 -1.02
CA TRP A 113 9.12 -5.82 -1.32
C TRP A 113 8.24 -6.23 -0.14
N VAL A 114 7.10 -5.60 -0.04
CA VAL A 114 6.02 -5.91 0.89
C VAL A 114 4.74 -6.01 0.09
N GLN A 115 3.93 -7.00 0.37
CA GLN A 115 2.63 -7.21 -0.24
C GLN A 115 1.57 -7.34 0.83
N VAL A 116 0.48 -6.61 0.65
CA VAL A 116 -0.73 -6.69 1.47
C VAL A 116 -1.81 -7.37 0.66
N ASP A 117 -2.36 -8.47 1.16
CA ASP A 117 -3.52 -9.13 0.55
C ASP A 117 -4.80 -8.51 1.12
N LEU A 118 -5.64 -7.96 0.25
CA LEU A 118 -6.92 -7.36 0.63
C LEU A 118 -8.05 -8.39 0.65
N GLU A 119 -7.75 -9.68 0.39
CA GLU A 119 -8.68 -10.82 0.37
C GLU A 119 -9.79 -10.74 -0.69
N GLU A 120 -10.14 -9.54 -1.15
CA GLU A 120 -11.18 -9.33 -2.15
C GLU A 120 -10.82 -8.20 -3.13
N GLU A 121 -11.45 -8.21 -4.29
CA GLU A 121 -11.30 -7.15 -5.27
C GLU A 121 -11.96 -5.86 -4.77
N ALA A 122 -11.21 -4.77 -4.72
CA ALA A 122 -11.68 -3.49 -4.20
C ALA A 122 -11.29 -2.31 -5.08
N THR A 123 -12.04 -1.21 -4.95
CA THR A 123 -11.68 0.06 -5.59
C THR A 123 -10.78 0.87 -4.68
N ILE A 124 -9.53 1.08 -5.09
CA ILE A 124 -8.54 1.83 -4.33
C ILE A 124 -8.55 3.30 -4.75
N TYR A 125 -8.79 4.19 -3.80
CA TYR A 125 -8.79 5.65 -4.01
C TYR A 125 -7.46 6.30 -3.67
N GLY A 126 -6.63 5.65 -2.85
CA GLY A 126 -5.29 6.12 -2.52
C GLY A 126 -4.51 5.12 -1.70
N ILE A 127 -3.20 5.25 -1.74
CA ILE A 127 -2.26 4.48 -0.92
C ILE A 127 -1.44 5.48 -0.12
N VAL A 128 -1.31 5.24 1.18
CA VAL A 128 -0.46 6.04 2.06
C VAL A 128 0.55 5.12 2.71
N VAL A 129 1.82 5.39 2.46
CA VAL A 129 2.93 4.63 3.02
C VAL A 129 3.65 5.48 4.06
N TRP A 130 3.73 4.97 5.28
CA TRP A 130 4.47 5.59 6.37
C TRP A 130 5.87 5.02 6.42
N HIS A 131 6.81 5.75 5.88
CA HIS A 131 8.22 5.41 6.06
C HIS A 131 8.71 5.84 7.43
N PHE A 132 9.69 5.10 7.97
CA PHE A 132 10.33 5.45 9.22
C PHE A 132 10.85 6.91 9.21
N HIS A 133 10.42 7.71 10.17
CA HIS A 133 10.58 9.16 10.16
C HIS A 133 11.28 9.73 11.39
N LYS A 134 11.75 8.88 12.31
CA LYS A 134 12.52 9.32 13.49
C LYS A 134 13.95 9.73 13.17
N ASN A 135 14.48 9.25 12.04
CA ASN A 135 15.79 9.66 11.54
C ASN A 135 15.63 10.36 10.19
N ALA A 136 16.57 11.26 9.88
CA ALA A 136 16.65 11.86 8.56
C ALA A 136 17.11 10.82 7.53
N ARG A 137 16.14 10.24 6.81
CA ARG A 137 16.37 9.27 5.74
C ARG A 137 15.76 9.79 4.44
N ALA A 138 16.33 9.39 3.32
CA ALA A 138 15.72 9.54 1.99
C ALA A 138 15.38 8.14 1.48
N TYR A 139 14.16 7.99 0.97
CA TYR A 139 13.70 6.76 0.34
C TYR A 139 13.75 6.96 -1.16
N ILE A 140 14.50 6.11 -1.84
CA ILE A 140 14.72 6.12 -3.28
C ILE A 140 14.18 4.84 -3.88
N ASP A 141 13.92 4.87 -5.20
CA ASP A 141 13.52 3.71 -6.00
C ASP A 141 12.30 2.98 -5.42
N VAL A 142 11.36 3.79 -4.89
CA VAL A 142 10.09 3.28 -4.37
C VAL A 142 9.11 3.06 -5.52
N VAL A 143 8.53 1.87 -5.59
CA VAL A 143 7.48 1.52 -6.53
C VAL A 143 6.27 1.00 -5.76
N ALA A 144 5.08 1.50 -6.10
CA ALA A 144 3.83 0.95 -5.58
C ALA A 144 2.99 0.42 -6.73
N GLN A 145 2.51 -0.81 -6.56
CA GLN A 145 1.79 -1.57 -7.58
C GLN A 145 0.47 -2.09 -7.03
N LEU A 146 -0.48 -2.31 -7.92
CA LEU A 146 -1.73 -3.02 -7.65
C LEU A 146 -1.88 -4.16 -8.65
N SER A 147 -2.41 -5.29 -8.21
CA SER A 147 -2.75 -6.42 -9.07
C SER A 147 -3.87 -7.25 -8.43
N ASN A 148 -4.67 -7.92 -9.25
CA ASN A 148 -5.55 -9.00 -8.82
C ASN A 148 -4.86 -10.37 -8.90
N ASP A 149 -3.61 -10.40 -9.38
CA ASP A 149 -2.76 -11.59 -9.39
C ASP A 149 -1.81 -11.54 -8.19
N PRO A 150 -1.92 -12.46 -7.22
CA PRO A 150 -1.08 -12.47 -6.02
C PRO A 150 0.41 -12.65 -6.32
N GLU A 151 0.75 -13.16 -7.50
CA GLU A 151 2.14 -13.31 -7.92
C GLU A 151 2.67 -12.09 -8.70
N PHE A 152 1.84 -11.07 -8.94
CA PHE A 152 2.18 -9.85 -9.67
C PHE A 152 2.80 -10.10 -11.05
N LYS A 153 2.34 -11.15 -11.75
CA LYS A 153 2.78 -11.50 -13.11
C LYS A 153 1.89 -10.91 -14.19
N GLU A 154 0.58 -10.79 -13.87
CA GLU A 154 -0.44 -10.31 -14.81
C GLU A 154 -1.24 -9.16 -14.20
N GLY A 155 -1.75 -8.28 -15.07
CA GLY A 155 -2.63 -7.19 -14.66
C GLY A 155 -2.01 -6.16 -13.70
N VAL A 156 -0.69 -6.06 -13.64
CA VAL A 156 0.02 -5.16 -12.74
C VAL A 156 -0.16 -3.71 -13.16
N ILE A 157 -0.57 -2.88 -12.22
CA ILE A 157 -0.74 -1.44 -12.40
C ILE A 157 0.27 -0.71 -11.53
N ASN A 158 1.20 0.02 -12.13
CA ASN A 158 2.10 0.92 -11.43
C ASN A 158 1.34 2.19 -11.04
N VAL A 159 1.09 2.40 -9.74
CA VAL A 159 0.40 3.59 -9.23
C VAL A 159 1.37 4.66 -8.74
N PHE A 160 2.58 4.28 -8.40
CA PHE A 160 3.69 5.17 -8.07
C PHE A 160 5.01 4.53 -8.47
N ASN A 161 5.92 5.33 -9.02
CA ASN A 161 7.27 4.89 -9.35
C ASN A 161 8.21 6.10 -9.35
N ASN A 162 9.21 6.10 -8.45
CA ASN A 162 10.30 7.08 -8.45
C ASN A 162 11.69 6.45 -8.73
N ASP A 163 11.68 5.21 -9.21
CA ASP A 163 12.87 4.52 -9.70
C ASP A 163 13.22 5.02 -11.10
N HIS A 164 14.22 5.89 -11.19
CA HIS A 164 14.60 6.57 -12.43
C HIS A 164 15.58 5.77 -13.31
N ASP A 165 16.25 4.79 -12.73
CA ASP A 165 17.24 3.96 -13.44
C ASP A 165 16.82 2.49 -13.57
N ASN A 166 15.60 2.18 -13.14
CA ASN A 166 15.01 0.85 -13.16
C ASN A 166 15.82 -0.17 -12.32
N SER A 167 16.48 0.29 -11.27
CA SER A 167 17.26 -0.58 -10.38
C SER A 167 16.37 -1.48 -9.53
N SER A 168 15.14 -1.08 -9.25
CA SER A 168 14.12 -1.91 -8.62
C SER A 168 13.61 -3.02 -9.55
N GLY A 169 13.69 -2.83 -10.86
CA GLY A 169 13.28 -3.83 -11.87
C GLY A 169 11.78 -4.12 -11.84
N ALA A 170 10.95 -3.11 -11.57
CA ALA A 170 9.49 -3.20 -11.51
C ALA A 170 8.82 -2.64 -12.76
#